data_c62fdb705ba1bf5b8b6d02d3af09c566
#
_entry.id   c62fdb705ba1bf5b8b6d02d3af09c566
#
_cell.length_a   1.000
_cell.length_b   1.000
_cell.length_c   1.000
_cell.angle_alpha   90.00
_cell.angle_beta   90.00
_cell.angle_gamma   90.00
#
_symmetry.space_group_name_H-M   'P 1'
#
loop_
_entity.id
_entity.type
_entity.pdbx_description
1 polymer ?
#
loop_
_entity_poly.entity_id
_entity_poly.type
_entity_poly.pdbx_seq_one_letter_code
_entity_poly.pdbx_strand_id
1 'polypeptide(L)'
;MGLAAVGMIFENLRTACRDGGNLQAREKMSLASTFAGLAFTRANVGYVHAIAHQFGGRYHTPHGLANAIVLPHVLRFSANAVTQRLAQLALRARLGDEDEDDEVLAAKFIDAVEQLNRDIGIPTQLDALQEADIPALARAALHEAHTGYPVPRYMTQEQCEELIRRLLPKASAAPSSPAPTRKPAAKKAAAKKLTTKPAATKRSASKA
;
A
#
# COMPACT_ATOMS: atom_id res chain seq x y z
N MET A 1 12.35 -1.51 -14.58
CA MET A 1 11.91 -2.11 -13.31
C MET A 1 10.42 -1.84 -13.06
N GLY A 2 9.94 -0.58 -12.99
CA GLY A 2 8.54 -0.27 -12.70
C GLY A 2 7.51 -0.94 -13.61
N LEU A 3 7.69 -0.91 -14.94
CA LEU A 3 6.83 -1.61 -15.90
C LEU A 3 6.76 -3.12 -15.63
N ALA A 4 7.91 -3.75 -15.30
CA ALA A 4 7.94 -5.18 -14.98
C ALA A 4 7.18 -5.47 -13.68
N ALA A 5 7.33 -4.63 -12.67
CA ALA A 5 6.58 -4.75 -11.41
C ALA A 5 5.07 -4.68 -11.64
N VAL A 6 4.59 -3.69 -12.43
CA VAL A 6 3.16 -3.54 -12.74
C VAL A 6 2.62 -4.77 -13.46
N GLY A 7 3.30 -5.29 -14.48
CA GLY A 7 2.85 -6.51 -15.16
C GLY A 7 2.70 -7.69 -14.20
N MET A 8 3.71 -7.94 -13.34
CA MET A 8 3.62 -9.02 -12.34
C MET A 8 2.51 -8.80 -11.32
N ILE A 9 2.25 -7.57 -10.89
CA ILE A 9 1.16 -7.23 -9.96
C ILE A 9 -0.19 -7.58 -10.59
N PHE A 10 -0.47 -7.10 -11.80
CA PHE A 10 -1.76 -7.35 -12.47
C PHE A 10 -2.01 -8.83 -12.75
N GLU A 11 -0.96 -9.59 -13.04
CA GLU A 11 -1.05 -11.03 -13.29
C GLU A 11 -1.25 -11.86 -12.00
N ASN A 12 -0.71 -11.44 -10.85
CA ASN A 12 -0.57 -12.33 -9.70
C ASN A 12 -1.23 -11.86 -8.40
N LEU A 13 -1.51 -10.55 -8.22
CA LEU A 13 -1.96 -10.02 -6.93
C LEU A 13 -3.30 -10.63 -6.49
N ARG A 14 -4.29 -10.73 -7.40
CA ARG A 14 -5.58 -11.35 -7.09
C ARG A 14 -5.43 -12.78 -6.59
N THR A 15 -4.58 -13.56 -7.26
CA THR A 15 -4.30 -14.95 -6.87
C THR A 15 -3.60 -15.01 -5.53
N ALA A 16 -2.58 -14.20 -5.30
CA ALA A 16 -1.84 -14.16 -4.04
C ALA A 16 -2.73 -13.75 -2.85
N CYS A 17 -3.70 -12.85 -3.06
CA CYS A 17 -4.66 -12.43 -2.03
C CYS A 17 -5.72 -13.49 -1.74
N ARG A 18 -6.22 -14.17 -2.79
CA ARG A 18 -7.26 -15.20 -2.66
C ARG A 18 -6.71 -16.51 -2.10
N ASP A 19 -5.51 -16.90 -2.50
CA ASP A 19 -4.83 -18.13 -2.10
C ASP A 19 -3.40 -17.80 -1.61
N GLY A 20 -3.29 -17.56 -0.32
CA GLY A 20 -2.01 -17.29 0.35
C GLY A 20 -1.03 -18.48 0.35
N GLY A 21 -1.50 -19.69 0.00
CA GLY A 21 -0.68 -20.89 -0.18
C GLY A 21 -0.04 -21.01 -1.57
N ASN A 22 -0.47 -20.21 -2.53
CA ASN A 22 0.07 -20.24 -3.90
C ASN A 22 1.47 -19.62 -3.94
N LEU A 23 2.49 -20.47 -3.80
CA LEU A 23 3.89 -20.06 -3.73
C LEU A 23 4.34 -19.34 -5.00
N GLN A 24 3.86 -19.74 -6.18
CA GLN A 24 4.24 -19.09 -7.44
C GLN A 24 3.73 -17.64 -7.50
N ALA A 25 2.47 -17.41 -7.16
CA ALA A 25 1.93 -16.05 -7.12
C ALA A 25 2.64 -15.18 -6.06
N ARG A 26 2.94 -15.73 -4.88
CA ARG A 26 3.66 -15.05 -3.81
C ARG A 26 5.10 -14.70 -4.20
N GLU A 27 5.81 -15.61 -4.89
CA GLU A 27 7.15 -15.35 -5.43
C GLU A 27 7.12 -14.19 -6.44
N LYS A 28 6.16 -14.20 -7.37
CA LYS A 28 5.99 -13.09 -8.33
C LYS A 28 5.67 -11.77 -7.64
N MET A 29 4.86 -11.77 -6.60
CA MET A 29 4.58 -10.56 -5.82
C MET A 29 5.79 -10.06 -5.03
N SER A 30 6.60 -10.96 -4.47
CA SER A 30 7.86 -10.59 -3.79
C SER A 30 8.86 -9.95 -4.76
N LEU A 31 9.00 -10.53 -5.96
CA LEU A 31 9.84 -9.99 -7.02
C LEU A 31 9.32 -8.63 -7.52
N ALA A 32 8.00 -8.50 -7.70
CA ALA A 32 7.36 -7.24 -8.10
C ALA A 32 7.60 -6.14 -7.07
N SER A 33 7.48 -6.45 -5.78
CA SER A 33 7.79 -5.53 -4.69
C SER A 33 9.25 -5.06 -4.74
N THR A 34 10.19 -5.96 -4.97
CA THR A 34 11.61 -5.63 -5.12
C THR A 34 11.85 -4.70 -6.32
N PHE A 35 11.25 -5.00 -7.49
CA PHE A 35 11.38 -4.17 -8.68
C PHE A 35 10.72 -2.79 -8.51
N ALA A 36 9.60 -2.71 -7.81
CA ALA A 36 8.98 -1.43 -7.45
C ALA A 36 9.91 -0.63 -6.54
N GLY A 37 10.49 -1.26 -5.51
CA GLY A 37 11.46 -0.64 -4.61
C GLY A 37 12.67 -0.06 -5.34
N LEU A 38 13.26 -0.82 -6.25
CA LEU A 38 14.38 -0.34 -7.09
C LEU A 38 13.97 0.84 -8.00
N ALA A 39 12.73 0.84 -8.51
CA ALA A 39 12.24 1.92 -9.36
C ALA A 39 12.06 3.22 -8.57
N PHE A 40 11.35 3.21 -7.44
CA PHE A 40 11.09 4.44 -6.69
C PHE A 40 12.29 4.92 -5.85
N THR A 41 13.27 4.08 -5.54
CA THR A 41 14.53 4.52 -4.92
C THR A 41 15.23 5.59 -5.78
N ARG A 42 15.07 5.52 -7.12
CA ARG A 42 15.65 6.49 -8.06
C ARG A 42 14.67 7.62 -8.43
N ALA A 43 13.38 7.28 -8.52
CA ALA A 43 12.35 8.21 -8.97
C ALA A 43 11.68 8.99 -7.83
N ASN A 44 11.94 8.57 -6.59
CA ASN A 44 11.24 9.04 -5.41
C ASN A 44 9.74 8.69 -5.42
N VAL A 45 8.97 9.18 -4.45
CA VAL A 45 7.52 9.03 -4.34
C VAL A 45 6.81 10.34 -4.68
N GLY A 46 5.51 10.46 -4.45
CA GLY A 46 4.74 11.65 -4.80
C GLY A 46 3.52 11.86 -3.92
N TYR A 47 2.46 12.50 -4.45
CA TYR A 47 1.25 12.82 -3.70
C TYR A 47 0.56 11.63 -3.05
N VAL A 48 0.62 10.45 -3.65
CA VAL A 48 0.04 9.24 -3.05
C VAL A 48 0.62 9.02 -1.66
N HIS A 49 1.94 9.01 -1.55
CA HIS A 49 2.64 8.83 -0.28
C HIS A 49 2.47 10.03 0.65
N ALA A 50 2.59 11.24 0.12
CA ALA A 50 2.44 12.45 0.91
C ALA A 50 1.06 12.52 1.62
N ILE A 51 -0.02 12.16 0.94
CA ILE A 51 -1.36 12.10 1.54
C ILE A 51 -1.49 10.89 2.47
N ALA A 52 -1.01 9.71 2.05
CA ALA A 52 -1.08 8.49 2.86
C ALA A 52 -0.32 8.61 4.18
N HIS A 53 0.81 9.33 4.22
CA HIS A 53 1.57 9.59 5.44
C HIS A 53 0.75 10.39 6.45
N GLN A 54 -0.06 11.36 5.99
CA GLN A 54 -0.93 12.12 6.88
C GLN A 54 -2.01 11.23 7.50
N PHE A 55 -2.59 10.30 6.74
CA PHE A 55 -3.54 9.31 7.28
C PHE A 55 -2.88 8.35 8.27
N GLY A 56 -1.65 7.94 7.99
CA GLY A 56 -0.86 7.14 8.93
C GLY A 56 -0.59 7.88 10.23
N GLY A 57 -0.13 9.12 10.15
CA GLY A 57 0.19 9.96 11.31
C GLY A 57 -1.04 10.34 12.14
N ARG A 58 -2.17 10.65 11.49
CA ARG A 58 -3.38 11.14 12.17
C ARG A 58 -4.29 10.02 12.68
N TYR A 59 -4.46 8.96 11.87
CA TYR A 59 -5.46 7.92 12.12
C TYR A 59 -4.86 6.53 12.32
N HIS A 60 -3.53 6.41 12.31
CA HIS A 60 -2.82 5.13 12.36
C HIS A 60 -3.23 4.15 11.25
N THR A 61 -3.66 4.69 10.10
CA THR A 61 -4.02 3.89 8.95
C THR A 61 -2.79 3.13 8.45
N PRO A 62 -2.88 1.80 8.22
CA PRO A 62 -1.76 1.03 7.69
C PRO A 62 -1.26 1.62 6.37
N HIS A 63 0.05 1.80 6.24
CA HIS A 63 0.69 2.52 5.12
C HIS A 63 0.24 2.02 3.74
N GLY A 64 0.27 0.70 3.52
CA GLY A 64 -0.15 0.12 2.24
C GLY A 64 -1.63 0.36 1.93
N LEU A 65 -2.49 0.29 2.95
CA LEU A 65 -3.92 0.56 2.80
C LEU A 65 -4.17 2.02 2.42
N ALA A 66 -3.54 2.96 3.13
CA ALA A 66 -3.66 4.39 2.84
C ALA A 66 -3.21 4.71 1.40
N ASN A 67 -2.07 4.17 0.97
CA ASN A 67 -1.58 4.34 -0.40
C ASN A 67 -2.55 3.75 -1.43
N ALA A 68 -3.08 2.55 -1.21
CA ALA A 68 -4.01 1.90 -2.14
C ALA A 68 -5.33 2.69 -2.31
N ILE A 69 -5.87 3.26 -1.22
CA ILE A 69 -7.06 4.10 -1.26
C ILE A 69 -6.82 5.40 -2.05
N VAL A 70 -5.68 6.06 -1.82
CA VAL A 70 -5.33 7.35 -2.43
C VAL A 70 -4.94 7.22 -3.91
N LEU A 71 -4.30 6.10 -4.28
CA LEU A 71 -3.66 5.92 -5.59
C LEU A 71 -4.56 6.25 -6.79
N PRO A 72 -5.79 5.73 -6.94
CA PRO A 72 -6.61 6.00 -8.11
C PRO A 72 -6.92 7.50 -8.29
N HIS A 73 -7.14 8.21 -7.18
CA HIS A 73 -7.49 9.63 -7.20
C HIS A 73 -6.30 10.50 -7.66
N VAL A 74 -5.09 10.18 -7.21
CA VAL A 74 -3.87 10.89 -7.65
C VAL A 74 -3.53 10.54 -9.09
N LEU A 75 -3.74 9.30 -9.54
CA LEU A 75 -3.58 8.93 -10.95
C LEU A 75 -4.52 9.74 -11.84
N ARG A 76 -5.81 9.84 -11.50
CA ARG A 76 -6.77 10.68 -12.22
C ARG A 76 -6.35 12.15 -12.25
N PHE A 77 -5.91 12.69 -11.12
CA PHE A 77 -5.42 14.07 -11.05
C PHE A 77 -4.23 14.31 -11.99
N SER A 78 -3.32 13.36 -12.09
CA SER A 78 -2.08 13.49 -12.86
C SER A 78 -2.22 13.06 -14.32
N ALA A 79 -3.34 12.42 -14.72
CA ALA A 79 -3.48 11.70 -15.99
C ALA A 79 -3.03 12.52 -17.20
N ASN A 80 -3.51 13.77 -17.34
CA ASN A 80 -3.19 14.64 -18.48
C ASN A 80 -1.70 15.03 -18.55
N ALA A 81 -0.97 14.96 -17.43
CA ALA A 81 0.46 15.28 -17.41
C ALA A 81 1.34 14.06 -17.70
N VAL A 82 0.80 12.86 -17.65
CA VAL A 82 1.55 11.60 -17.79
C VAL A 82 0.83 10.56 -18.65
N THR A 83 -0.03 11.00 -19.57
CA THR A 83 -0.88 10.15 -20.43
C THR A 83 -0.10 8.99 -21.04
N GLN A 84 1.00 9.28 -21.77
CA GLN A 84 1.82 8.27 -22.42
C GLN A 84 2.43 7.25 -21.43
N ARG A 85 2.79 7.69 -20.22
CA ARG A 85 3.33 6.77 -19.21
C ARG A 85 2.24 5.84 -18.67
N LEU A 86 1.03 6.34 -18.49
CA LEU A 86 -0.13 5.53 -18.10
C LEU A 86 -0.53 4.55 -19.21
N ALA A 87 -0.48 4.98 -20.47
CA ALA A 87 -0.70 4.11 -21.62
C ALA A 87 0.32 2.95 -21.66
N GLN A 88 1.60 3.23 -21.48
CA GLN A 88 2.64 2.18 -21.37
C GLN A 88 2.37 1.20 -20.23
N LEU A 89 1.84 1.68 -19.10
CA LEU A 89 1.46 0.82 -17.99
C LEU A 89 0.23 -0.05 -18.34
N ALA A 90 -0.74 0.50 -19.07
CA ALA A 90 -1.89 -0.24 -19.56
C ALA A 90 -1.47 -1.40 -20.48
N LEU A 91 -0.63 -1.12 -21.48
CA LEU A 91 -0.11 -2.12 -22.38
C LEU A 91 0.69 -3.20 -21.63
N ARG A 92 1.52 -2.80 -20.68
CA ARG A 92 2.28 -3.74 -19.86
C ARG A 92 1.39 -4.62 -18.96
N ALA A 93 0.27 -4.09 -18.51
CA ALA A 93 -0.75 -4.81 -17.74
C ALA A 93 -1.73 -5.58 -18.63
N ARG A 94 -1.58 -5.53 -19.97
CA ARG A 94 -2.45 -6.19 -20.98
C ARG A 94 -3.90 -5.73 -20.89
N LEU A 95 -4.09 -4.40 -20.78
CA LEU A 95 -5.41 -3.77 -20.64
C LEU A 95 -5.93 -3.16 -21.94
N GLY A 96 -5.15 -3.25 -23.03
CA GLY A 96 -5.50 -2.77 -24.35
C GLY A 96 -4.40 -3.06 -25.35
N ASP A 97 -4.56 -2.59 -26.58
CA ASP A 97 -3.70 -2.85 -27.71
C ASP A 97 -2.92 -1.60 -28.13
N GLU A 98 -1.82 -1.79 -28.88
CA GLU A 98 -0.90 -0.70 -29.27
C GLU A 98 -1.49 0.31 -30.29
N ASP A 99 -2.60 -0.03 -30.93
CA ASP A 99 -3.33 0.81 -31.87
C ASP A 99 -4.39 1.71 -31.21
N GLU A 100 -4.58 1.60 -29.90
CA GLU A 100 -5.50 2.46 -29.15
C GLU A 100 -4.85 3.79 -28.77
N ASP A 101 -5.66 4.84 -28.66
CA ASP A 101 -5.22 6.16 -28.21
C ASP A 101 -4.66 6.13 -26.79
N ASP A 102 -3.58 6.87 -26.54
CA ASP A 102 -2.93 6.96 -25.25
C ASP A 102 -3.88 7.39 -24.12
N GLU A 103 -4.84 8.28 -24.39
CA GLU A 103 -5.86 8.72 -23.45
C GLU A 103 -6.80 7.59 -23.05
N VAL A 104 -7.17 6.75 -23.99
CA VAL A 104 -8.02 5.57 -23.76
C VAL A 104 -7.27 4.56 -22.91
N LEU A 105 -6.04 4.26 -23.27
CA LEU A 105 -5.17 3.36 -22.52
C LEU A 105 -4.91 3.87 -21.09
N ALA A 106 -4.65 5.17 -20.92
CA ALA A 106 -4.45 5.77 -19.61
C ALA A 106 -5.71 5.64 -18.73
N ALA A 107 -6.89 5.87 -19.29
CA ALA A 107 -8.15 5.68 -18.57
C ALA A 107 -8.35 4.22 -18.17
N LYS A 108 -8.14 3.27 -19.09
CA LYS A 108 -8.21 1.84 -18.83
C LYS A 108 -7.28 1.42 -17.68
N PHE A 109 -6.06 1.95 -17.64
CA PHE A 109 -5.13 1.64 -16.56
C PHE A 109 -5.65 2.11 -15.20
N ILE A 110 -6.15 3.34 -15.11
CA ILE A 110 -6.68 3.89 -13.85
C ILE A 110 -7.90 3.09 -13.38
N ASP A 111 -8.82 2.77 -14.30
CA ASP A 111 -10.01 1.96 -13.99
C ASP A 111 -9.64 0.55 -13.55
N ALA A 112 -8.61 -0.03 -14.17
CA ALA A 112 -8.11 -1.34 -13.79
C ALA A 112 -7.44 -1.35 -12.40
N VAL A 113 -6.76 -0.27 -12.00
CA VAL A 113 -6.23 -0.10 -10.63
C VAL A 113 -7.38 -0.03 -9.62
N GLU A 114 -8.44 0.72 -9.92
CA GLU A 114 -9.63 0.76 -9.05
C GLU A 114 -10.31 -0.61 -8.96
N GLN A 115 -10.42 -1.31 -10.09
CA GLN A 115 -11.01 -2.65 -10.11
C GLN A 115 -10.14 -3.65 -9.32
N LEU A 116 -8.82 -3.58 -9.46
CA LEU A 116 -7.90 -4.42 -8.70
C LEU A 116 -8.06 -4.20 -7.19
N ASN A 117 -8.17 -2.94 -6.76
CA ASN A 117 -8.44 -2.61 -5.35
C ASN A 117 -9.75 -3.24 -4.86
N ARG A 118 -10.84 -3.12 -5.64
CA ARG A 118 -12.13 -3.76 -5.30
C ARG A 118 -12.01 -5.27 -5.18
N ASP A 119 -11.33 -5.92 -6.12
CA ASP A 119 -11.19 -7.37 -6.19
C ASP A 119 -10.43 -7.96 -4.99
N ILE A 120 -9.54 -7.19 -4.39
CA ILE A 120 -8.77 -7.59 -3.21
C ILE A 120 -9.30 -7.01 -1.88
N GLY A 121 -10.46 -6.35 -1.93
CA GLY A 121 -11.15 -5.86 -0.73
C GLY A 121 -10.60 -4.56 -0.14
N ILE A 122 -9.88 -3.73 -0.94
CA ILE A 122 -9.48 -2.39 -0.50
C ILE A 122 -10.71 -1.46 -0.52
N PRO A 123 -11.03 -0.78 0.60
CA PRO A 123 -12.14 0.16 0.64
C PRO A 123 -11.87 1.39 -0.24
N THR A 124 -12.93 2.02 -0.73
CA THR A 124 -12.84 3.27 -1.50
C THR A 124 -12.82 4.51 -0.63
N GLN A 125 -13.01 4.35 0.67
CA GLN A 125 -13.13 5.42 1.66
C GLN A 125 -12.31 5.09 2.89
N LEU A 126 -11.98 6.12 3.69
CA LEU A 126 -11.27 5.98 4.94
C LEU A 126 -12.23 6.29 6.10
N ASP A 127 -12.70 5.26 6.79
CA ASP A 127 -13.72 5.38 7.85
C ASP A 127 -13.31 6.34 8.99
N ALA A 128 -12.02 6.46 9.27
CA ALA A 128 -11.50 7.34 10.31
C ALA A 128 -11.41 8.82 9.89
N LEU A 129 -11.53 9.13 8.58
CA LEU A 129 -11.34 10.48 8.06
C LEU A 129 -12.47 11.41 8.52
N GLN A 130 -12.08 12.58 9.01
CA GLN A 130 -13.01 13.62 9.45
C GLN A 130 -12.89 14.85 8.56
N GLU A 131 -14.02 15.44 8.17
CA GLU A 131 -14.08 16.66 7.34
C GLU A 131 -13.25 17.80 7.94
N ALA A 132 -13.32 17.98 9.26
CA ALA A 132 -12.60 19.05 9.97
C ALA A 132 -11.06 18.94 9.87
N ASP A 133 -10.53 17.75 9.65
CA ASP A 133 -9.08 17.51 9.55
C ASP A 133 -8.53 17.80 8.14
N ILE A 134 -9.38 17.81 7.10
CA ILE A 134 -8.98 17.88 5.69
C ILE A 134 -8.04 19.05 5.39
N PRO A 135 -8.32 20.29 5.81
CA PRO A 135 -7.43 21.42 5.50
C PRO A 135 -6.02 21.25 6.06
N ALA A 136 -5.90 20.69 7.26
CA ALA A 136 -4.61 20.45 7.89
C ALA A 136 -3.84 19.30 7.23
N LEU A 137 -4.53 18.21 6.89
CA LEU A 137 -3.96 17.07 6.18
C LEU A 137 -3.46 17.46 4.79
N ALA A 138 -4.27 18.21 4.03
CA ALA A 138 -3.90 18.69 2.69
C ALA A 138 -2.66 19.60 2.75
N ARG A 139 -2.61 20.54 3.69
CA ARG A 139 -1.45 21.43 3.86
C ARG A 139 -0.18 20.66 4.16
N ALA A 140 -0.23 19.69 5.07
CA ALA A 140 0.92 18.88 5.44
C ALA A 140 1.38 17.99 4.28
N ALA A 141 0.46 17.36 3.55
CA ALA A 141 0.76 16.54 2.37
C ALA A 141 1.40 17.37 1.24
N LEU A 142 0.89 18.57 0.98
CA LEU A 142 1.47 19.47 -0.04
C LEU A 142 2.83 19.99 0.38
N HIS A 143 3.04 20.33 1.65
CA HIS A 143 4.34 20.72 2.15
C HIS A 143 5.38 19.61 1.94
N GLU A 144 5.04 18.37 2.29
CA GLU A 144 5.90 17.22 2.07
C GLU A 144 6.19 17.00 0.57
N ALA A 145 5.14 16.98 -0.27
CA ALA A 145 5.30 16.70 -1.69
C ALA A 145 6.10 17.77 -2.44
N HIS A 146 5.82 19.05 -2.18
CA HIS A 146 6.45 20.15 -2.92
C HIS A 146 7.89 20.43 -2.51
N THR A 147 8.29 19.97 -1.33
CA THR A 147 9.68 20.14 -0.86
C THR A 147 10.55 18.91 -1.11
N GLY A 148 9.95 17.72 -1.22
CA GLY A 148 10.68 16.46 -1.26
C GLY A 148 10.49 15.60 -2.51
N TYR A 149 9.42 15.80 -3.32
CA TYR A 149 9.05 14.83 -4.35
C TYR A 149 8.94 15.43 -5.75
N PRO A 150 9.41 14.71 -6.79
CA PRO A 150 9.20 15.09 -8.18
C PRO A 150 7.78 14.73 -8.61
N VAL A 151 6.85 15.67 -8.51
CA VAL A 151 5.44 15.48 -8.90
C VAL A 151 5.23 15.86 -10.37
N PRO A 152 4.43 15.09 -11.14
CA PRO A 152 4.19 15.37 -12.57
C PRO A 152 3.44 16.69 -12.82
N ARG A 153 2.63 17.11 -11.87
CA ARG A 153 1.81 18.31 -11.91
C ARG A 153 1.63 18.83 -10.50
N TYR A 154 1.77 20.14 -10.29
CA TYR A 154 1.52 20.75 -8.98
C TYR A 154 0.03 20.76 -8.65
N MET A 155 -0.27 20.44 -7.40
CA MET A 155 -1.63 20.42 -6.83
C MET A 155 -1.80 21.61 -5.89
N THR A 156 -2.92 22.35 -6.03
CA THR A 156 -3.25 23.43 -5.09
C THR A 156 -3.83 22.87 -3.79
N GLN A 157 -3.95 23.73 -2.77
CA GLN A 157 -4.57 23.37 -1.49
C GLN A 157 -6.01 22.86 -1.70
N GLU A 158 -6.79 23.60 -2.49
CA GLU A 158 -8.19 23.29 -2.78
C GLU A 158 -8.34 21.96 -3.54
N GLN A 159 -7.44 21.69 -4.48
CA GLN A 159 -7.44 20.44 -5.23
C GLN A 159 -7.09 19.24 -4.32
N CYS A 160 -6.15 19.43 -3.40
CA CYS A 160 -5.79 18.40 -2.44
C CYS A 160 -6.95 18.12 -1.46
N GLU A 161 -7.57 19.18 -0.94
CA GLU A 161 -8.74 19.05 -0.07
C GLU A 161 -9.90 18.34 -0.76
N GLU A 162 -10.20 18.72 -2.01
CA GLU A 162 -11.25 18.08 -2.80
C GLU A 162 -10.94 16.59 -3.05
N LEU A 163 -9.68 16.25 -3.34
CA LEU A 163 -9.26 14.86 -3.48
C LEU A 163 -9.46 14.09 -2.18
N ILE A 164 -9.00 14.63 -1.06
CA ILE A 164 -9.14 13.99 0.26
C ILE A 164 -10.63 13.88 0.65
N ARG A 165 -11.47 14.89 0.34
CA ARG A 165 -12.90 14.88 0.63
C ARG A 165 -13.65 13.72 -0.05
N ARG A 166 -13.19 13.26 -1.23
CA ARG A 166 -13.75 12.08 -1.92
C ARG A 166 -13.55 10.77 -1.15
N LEU A 167 -12.61 10.77 -0.21
CA LEU A 167 -12.29 9.60 0.64
C LEU A 167 -13.09 9.59 1.94
N LEU A 168 -13.92 10.59 2.22
CA LEU A 168 -14.79 10.61 3.38
C LEU A 168 -15.77 9.44 3.35
N PRO A 169 -16.07 8.87 4.52
CA PRO A 169 -17.12 7.86 4.61
C PRO A 169 -18.43 8.45 4.09
N LYS A 170 -19.10 7.74 3.18
CA LYS A 170 -20.47 8.09 2.82
C LYS A 170 -21.31 7.99 4.08
N ALA A 171 -22.11 9.01 4.36
CA ALA A 171 -23.02 8.96 5.51
C ALA A 171 -23.80 7.63 5.49
N SER A 172 -23.36 6.68 6.32
CA SER A 172 -24.01 5.39 6.45
C SER A 172 -25.30 5.59 7.18
N ALA A 173 -26.38 5.09 6.64
CA ALA A 173 -27.58 4.83 7.44
C ALA A 173 -27.16 3.90 8.59
N ALA A 174 -27.16 4.44 9.83
CA ALA A 174 -27.00 3.81 11.16
C ALA A 174 -25.82 2.84 11.38
N PRO A 175 -25.15 2.90 12.52
CA PRO A 175 -23.97 2.10 12.80
C PRO A 175 -24.36 0.63 12.99
N SER A 176 -23.83 -0.25 12.16
CA SER A 176 -23.77 -1.66 12.45
C SER A 176 -22.78 -1.89 13.61
N SER A 177 -23.23 -2.62 14.60
CA SER A 177 -22.62 -3.11 15.84
C SER A 177 -21.07 -3.17 15.87
N PRO A 178 -20.44 -2.82 17.00
CA PRO A 178 -18.97 -2.89 17.10
C PRO A 178 -18.50 -4.34 16.94
N ALA A 179 -17.45 -4.50 16.13
CA ALA A 179 -16.79 -5.77 15.93
C ALA A 179 -16.33 -6.37 17.29
N PRO A 180 -16.42 -7.70 17.49
CA PRO A 180 -16.03 -8.33 18.73
C PRO A 180 -14.53 -8.11 18.97
N THR A 181 -14.21 -7.45 20.07
CA THR A 181 -12.83 -7.28 20.56
C THR A 181 -12.20 -8.66 20.78
N ARG A 182 -11.23 -8.99 19.95
CA ARG A 182 -10.41 -10.18 20.12
C ARG A 182 -9.63 -10.05 21.45
N LYS A 183 -10.05 -10.80 22.48
CA LYS A 183 -9.29 -10.93 23.73
C LYS A 183 -7.86 -11.42 23.44
N PRO A 184 -6.84 -10.85 24.05
CA PRO A 184 -5.48 -11.37 23.92
C PRO A 184 -5.40 -12.80 24.48
N ALA A 185 -4.87 -13.72 23.68
CA ALA A 185 -4.60 -15.07 24.11
C ALA A 185 -3.57 -15.05 25.25
N ALA A 186 -3.95 -15.52 26.42
CA ALA A 186 -3.06 -15.67 27.56
C ALA A 186 -1.92 -16.65 27.23
N LYS A 187 -0.68 -16.17 27.20
CA LYS A 187 0.52 -17.02 27.14
C LYS A 187 0.61 -17.84 28.42
N LYS A 188 0.32 -19.13 28.37
CA LYS A 188 0.68 -20.08 29.41
C LYS A 188 2.22 -20.19 29.45
N ALA A 189 2.82 -19.63 30.49
CA ALA A 189 4.21 -19.86 30.82
C ALA A 189 4.37 -21.29 31.35
N ALA A 190 5.01 -22.14 30.55
CA ALA A 190 5.45 -23.46 31.00
C ALA A 190 6.80 -23.27 31.74
N ALA A 191 6.76 -23.28 33.07
CA ALA A 191 7.94 -23.34 33.93
C ALA A 191 8.56 -24.72 33.83
N LYS A 192 9.70 -24.85 33.13
CA LYS A 192 10.53 -26.04 33.07
C LYS A 192 11.45 -26.01 34.28
N LYS A 193 11.18 -26.87 35.30
CA LYS A 193 12.08 -27.11 36.43
C LYS A 193 13.40 -27.66 35.93
N LEU A 194 14.45 -26.92 36.15
CA LEU A 194 15.85 -27.37 35.98
C LEU A 194 16.26 -28.14 37.23
N THR A 195 16.36 -29.45 37.16
CA THR A 195 16.98 -30.26 38.18
C THR A 195 18.49 -30.25 37.97
N THR A 196 19.22 -29.66 38.90
CA THR A 196 20.66 -29.69 38.99
C THR A 196 21.11 -31.03 39.57
N LYS A 197 21.95 -31.74 38.84
CA LYS A 197 22.67 -32.93 39.31
C LYS A 197 24.12 -32.53 39.62
N PRO A 198 24.68 -32.86 40.77
CA PRO A 198 26.05 -32.44 41.16
C PRO A 198 27.13 -33.23 40.42
N ALA A 199 28.18 -32.52 40.06
CA ALA A 199 29.37 -33.05 39.44
C ALA A 199 30.24 -33.83 40.46
N ALA A 200 30.62 -35.05 40.12
CA ALA A 200 31.58 -35.84 40.85
C ALA A 200 32.98 -35.56 40.32
N THR A 201 33.83 -35.10 41.22
CA THR A 201 35.27 -34.91 41.07
C THR A 201 35.94 -36.26 40.95
N LYS A 202 36.75 -36.48 39.92
CA LYS A 202 37.84 -37.50 39.96
C LYS A 202 39.18 -36.92 39.52
N ARG A 203 40.09 -36.81 40.45
CA ARG A 203 41.52 -36.64 40.29
C ARG A 203 42.14 -37.97 39.81
N SER A 204 43.07 -37.90 38.91
CA SER A 204 44.30 -38.74 38.84
C SER A 204 45.18 -38.11 37.75
N ALA A 205 46.26 -37.58 37.99
CA ALA A 205 47.61 -38.00 38.38
C ALA A 205 48.33 -38.78 37.28
N SER A 206 49.35 -38.12 36.70
CA SER A 206 50.75 -38.60 36.54
C SER A 206 51.18 -39.34 35.27
N LYS A 207 52.19 -38.74 34.65
CA LYS A 207 53.41 -39.37 34.00
C LYS A 207 53.17 -39.82 32.53
N ALA A 208 53.88 -39.35 31.60
CA ALA A 208 55.30 -39.29 31.25
C ALA A 208 55.47 -38.32 30.04
#